data_2a1c6560ab1dd3ac04439b2a50a156c8
#
_entry.id   2a1c6560ab1dd3ac04439b2a50a156c8
#
_cell.length_a   1.000
_cell.length_b   1.000
_cell.length_c   1.000
_cell.angle_alpha   90.00
_cell.angle_beta   90.00
_cell.angle_gamma   90.00
#
_symmetry.space_group_name_H-M   'P 1'
#
loop_
_entity.id
_entity.type
_entity.pdbx_description
1 polymer ?
#
loop_
_entity_poly.entity_id
_entity_poly.type
_entity_poly.pdbx_seq_one_letter_code
_entity_poly.pdbx_strand_id
1 'polypeptide(L)'
;MIFITLLCFCHAAQCAIQKANTPYPETNRVIIRGTENATGSFTVTNPGERAWLVQSWVEDENGMKYNSIYPNLFRIDGFQSQVLKISTKKEQWSAEHEKMLWLYIKIIPPLDASKKNKLEIPIIYKLKVFLRPPHLETRRESFVCKRINEEAVKIMNFSSFIITLTRVTD
;
A
#
# COMPACT_ATOMS: atom_id res chain seq x y z
N MET A 1 23.76 22.34 60.41
CA MET A 1 22.71 21.62 59.64
C MET A 1 22.79 22.04 58.18
N ILE A 2 23.36 21.20 57.34
CA ILE A 2 23.53 21.49 55.90
C ILE A 2 22.42 20.71 55.17
N PHE A 3 21.48 21.45 54.55
CA PHE A 3 20.44 20.87 53.68
C PHE A 3 21.02 20.63 52.29
N ILE A 4 21.23 19.37 51.92
CA ILE A 4 21.58 18.97 50.56
C ILE A 4 20.28 18.75 49.81
N THR A 5 19.90 19.69 48.94
CA THR A 5 18.80 19.56 47.97
C THR A 5 19.27 18.70 46.81
N LEU A 6 18.82 17.46 46.76
CA LEU A 6 19.03 16.52 45.63
C LEU A 6 18.11 16.94 44.48
N LEU A 7 18.65 17.65 43.47
CA LEU A 7 17.93 17.93 42.23
C LEU A 7 17.88 16.65 41.37
N CYS A 8 16.73 15.99 41.35
CA CYS A 8 16.44 14.87 40.47
C CYS A 8 16.20 15.41 39.04
N PHE A 9 17.22 15.35 38.17
CA PHE A 9 17.07 15.64 36.75
C PHE A 9 16.33 14.44 36.09
N CYS A 10 15.02 14.56 35.95
CA CYS A 10 14.25 13.71 35.07
C CYS A 10 14.65 14.00 33.62
N HIS A 11 15.56 13.22 33.05
CA HIS A 11 15.77 13.20 31.61
C HIS A 11 14.54 12.57 30.97
N ALA A 12 13.65 13.40 30.46
CA ALA A 12 12.61 12.94 29.54
C ALA A 12 13.32 12.33 28.32
N ALA A 13 13.32 11.00 28.22
CA ALA A 13 13.76 10.30 27.03
C ALA A 13 12.81 10.71 25.89
N GLN A 14 13.22 11.70 25.11
CA GLN A 14 12.56 12.03 23.85
C GLN A 14 12.77 10.84 22.92
N CYS A 15 11.76 9.98 22.83
CA CYS A 15 11.69 8.98 21.79
C CYS A 15 11.53 9.73 20.45
N ALA A 16 12.65 10.04 19.81
CA ALA A 16 12.66 10.59 18.47
C ALA A 16 12.07 9.51 17.57
N ILE A 17 10.84 9.69 17.12
CA ILE A 17 10.26 8.89 16.03
C ILE A 17 11.17 9.14 14.84
N GLN A 18 12.04 8.18 14.57
CA GLN A 18 12.94 8.21 13.43
C GLN A 18 12.06 8.13 12.18
N LYS A 19 11.81 9.30 11.60
CA LYS A 19 11.00 9.43 10.38
C LYS A 19 11.66 8.61 9.29
N ALA A 20 10.93 7.68 8.72
CA ALA A 20 11.47 6.84 7.64
C ALA A 20 11.98 7.74 6.51
N ASN A 21 13.27 7.62 6.17
CA ASN A 21 13.89 8.42 5.11
C ASN A 21 13.75 7.76 3.72
N THR A 22 12.88 6.76 3.62
CA THR A 22 12.64 5.99 2.40
C THR A 22 11.30 6.38 1.80
N PRO A 23 11.20 6.55 0.48
CA PRO A 23 9.92 6.82 -0.16
C PRO A 23 8.87 5.76 0.14
N TYR A 24 7.63 6.17 0.23
CA TYR A 24 6.49 5.30 0.53
C TYR A 24 5.22 5.79 -0.16
N PRO A 25 4.26 4.89 -0.47
CA PRO A 25 2.93 5.28 -0.92
C PRO A 25 2.10 5.80 0.25
N GLU A 26 1.37 6.89 0.06
CA GLU A 26 0.52 7.51 1.11
C GLU A 26 -0.75 6.71 1.40
N THR A 27 -1.05 5.71 0.61
CA THR A 27 -2.21 4.84 0.79
C THR A 27 -1.82 3.37 0.89
N ASN A 28 -2.63 2.58 1.55
CA ASN A 28 -2.46 1.12 1.63
C ASN A 28 -3.34 0.37 0.61
N ARG A 29 -4.24 1.06 -0.09
CA ARG A 29 -5.12 0.53 -1.14
C ARG A 29 -5.60 1.64 -2.06
N VAL A 30 -5.95 1.30 -3.29
CA VAL A 30 -6.60 2.21 -4.24
C VAL A 30 -7.98 1.64 -4.58
N ILE A 31 -9.01 2.48 -4.58
CA ILE A 31 -10.36 2.09 -5.02
C ILE A 31 -10.70 2.93 -6.24
N ILE A 32 -10.86 2.26 -7.38
CA ILE A 32 -11.28 2.87 -8.63
C ILE A 32 -12.76 2.55 -8.83
N ARG A 33 -13.60 3.59 -8.82
CA ARG A 33 -15.03 3.48 -9.08
C ARG A 33 -15.32 3.85 -10.52
N GLY A 34 -16.13 3.07 -11.18
CA GLY A 34 -16.48 3.36 -12.57
C GLY A 34 -16.70 2.11 -13.40
N THR A 35 -16.47 2.27 -14.70
CA THR A 35 -16.54 1.24 -15.70
C THR A 35 -15.22 1.19 -16.47
N GLU A 36 -15.23 0.60 -17.65
CA GLU A 36 -14.09 0.64 -18.57
C GLU A 36 -13.53 2.07 -18.74
N ASN A 37 -12.21 2.21 -18.82
CA ASN A 37 -11.47 3.48 -18.92
C ASN A 37 -11.53 4.38 -17.68
N ALA A 38 -12.02 3.87 -16.55
CA ALA A 38 -11.93 4.61 -15.29
C ALA A 38 -10.47 4.75 -14.84
N THR A 39 -10.21 5.82 -14.11
CA THR A 39 -8.88 6.12 -13.58
C THR A 39 -8.90 6.27 -12.08
N GLY A 40 -7.83 5.82 -11.43
CA GLY A 40 -7.54 6.09 -10.04
C GLY A 40 -6.18 6.77 -9.91
N SER A 41 -5.94 7.40 -8.77
CA SER A 41 -4.64 8.02 -8.47
C SER A 41 -4.23 7.76 -7.04
N PHE A 42 -2.92 7.80 -6.82
CA PHE A 42 -2.30 7.75 -5.50
C PHE A 42 -0.98 8.49 -5.54
N THR A 43 -0.45 8.81 -4.36
CA THR A 43 0.80 9.58 -4.22
C THR A 43 1.88 8.69 -3.62
N VAL A 44 3.11 8.86 -4.14
CA VAL A 44 4.34 8.38 -3.52
C VAL A 44 5.11 9.58 -3.02
N THR A 45 5.51 9.57 -1.75
CA THR A 45 6.21 10.66 -1.09
C THR A 45 7.61 10.21 -0.66
N ASN A 46 8.59 11.05 -0.94
CA ASN A 46 9.95 10.91 -0.45
C ASN A 46 10.18 11.88 0.71
N PRO A 47 10.19 11.42 1.96
CA PRO A 47 10.37 12.28 3.13
C PRO A 47 11.84 12.62 3.43
N GLY A 48 12.77 11.97 2.73
CA GLY A 48 14.21 12.12 2.94
C GLY A 48 14.88 13.03 1.91
N GLU A 49 16.17 13.30 2.09
CA GLU A 49 16.96 14.19 1.23
C GLU A 49 17.45 13.49 -0.05
N ARG A 50 17.63 12.17 0.01
CA ARG A 50 18.20 11.40 -1.11
C ARG A 50 17.19 11.23 -2.23
N ALA A 51 17.64 11.32 -3.47
CA ALA A 51 16.85 10.94 -4.63
C ALA A 51 16.76 9.42 -4.76
N TRP A 52 15.63 8.92 -5.24
CA TRP A 52 15.36 7.50 -5.46
C TRP A 52 14.78 7.26 -6.85
N LEU A 53 14.95 6.04 -7.36
CA LEU A 53 14.26 5.60 -8.56
C LEU A 53 13.04 4.78 -8.14
N VAL A 54 11.88 5.08 -8.71
CA VAL A 54 10.63 4.38 -8.44
C VAL A 54 10.14 3.71 -9.70
N GLN A 55 9.86 2.42 -9.60
CA GLN A 55 9.26 1.62 -10.66
C GLN A 55 7.92 1.05 -10.17
N SER A 56 6.87 1.20 -10.96
CA SER A 56 5.54 0.71 -10.59
C SER A 56 4.87 -0.05 -11.74
N TRP A 57 4.08 -1.06 -11.38
CA TRP A 57 3.30 -1.87 -12.31
C TRP A 57 2.08 -2.47 -11.62
N VAL A 58 1.11 -2.91 -12.42
CA VAL A 58 -0.11 -3.56 -11.95
C VAL A 58 -0.16 -4.98 -12.50
N GLU A 59 -0.59 -5.93 -11.67
CA GLU A 59 -0.80 -7.33 -12.03
C GLU A 59 -2.20 -7.78 -11.60
N ASP A 60 -2.76 -8.74 -12.32
CA ASP A 60 -3.94 -9.47 -11.86
C ASP A 60 -3.56 -10.62 -10.88
N GLU A 61 -4.55 -11.38 -10.46
CA GLU A 61 -4.38 -12.53 -9.57
C GLU A 61 -3.55 -13.67 -10.20
N ASN A 62 -3.48 -13.73 -11.54
CA ASN A 62 -2.70 -14.72 -12.28
C ASN A 62 -1.26 -14.24 -12.57
N GLY A 63 -0.90 -13.04 -12.14
CA GLY A 63 0.41 -12.43 -12.37
C GLY A 63 0.57 -11.80 -13.77
N MET A 64 -0.53 -11.62 -14.52
CA MET A 64 -0.50 -10.92 -15.79
C MET A 64 -0.28 -9.43 -15.56
N LYS A 65 0.77 -8.88 -16.18
CA LYS A 65 1.13 -7.45 -16.06
C LYS A 65 0.33 -6.59 -17.02
N TYR A 66 -0.14 -5.46 -16.51
CA TYR A 66 -0.84 -4.45 -17.28
C TYR A 66 -0.01 -3.16 -17.34
N ASN A 67 0.15 -2.62 -18.55
CA ASN A 67 0.74 -1.29 -18.75
C ASN A 67 -0.33 -0.20 -18.52
N SER A 68 -0.76 -0.08 -17.28
CA SER A 68 -1.91 0.72 -16.87
C SER A 68 -1.59 1.80 -15.84
N ILE A 69 -0.30 2.04 -15.56
CA ILE A 69 0.14 3.04 -14.59
C ILE A 69 1.09 4.07 -15.22
N TYR A 70 0.90 5.34 -14.87
CA TYR A 70 1.75 6.44 -15.35
C TYR A 70 2.01 7.48 -14.24
N PRO A 71 3.25 7.91 -14.08
CA PRO A 71 4.48 7.35 -14.64
C PRO A 71 4.78 5.97 -14.05
N ASN A 72 5.31 5.03 -14.86
CA ASN A 72 5.67 3.69 -14.40
C ASN A 72 7.13 3.56 -13.94
N LEU A 73 7.97 4.49 -14.37
CA LEU A 73 9.37 4.63 -13.96
C LEU A 73 9.71 6.11 -13.85
N PHE A 74 10.21 6.55 -12.70
CA PHE A 74 10.57 7.94 -12.46
C PHE A 74 11.57 8.08 -11.33
N ARG A 75 12.30 9.19 -11.33
CA ARG A 75 13.13 9.64 -10.23
C ARG A 75 12.26 10.51 -9.31
N ILE A 76 12.38 10.30 -8.00
CA ILE A 76 11.78 11.17 -6.99
C ILE A 76 12.90 11.81 -6.15
N ASP A 77 13.01 13.12 -6.22
CA ASP A 77 14.03 13.86 -5.49
C ASP A 77 13.66 14.02 -4.01
N GLY A 78 14.61 14.51 -3.21
CA GLY A 78 14.39 14.70 -1.79
C GLY A 78 13.22 15.63 -1.50
N PHE A 79 12.40 15.27 -0.49
CA PHE A 79 11.23 16.03 -0.04
C PHE A 79 10.14 16.26 -1.09
N GLN A 80 10.12 15.45 -2.15
CA GLN A 80 9.12 15.55 -3.21
C GLN A 80 8.07 14.45 -3.11
N SER A 81 6.92 14.72 -3.73
CA SER A 81 5.83 13.77 -3.93
C SER A 81 5.47 13.69 -5.39
N GLN A 82 5.14 12.49 -5.84
CA GLN A 82 4.71 12.21 -7.20
C GLN A 82 3.35 11.54 -7.21
N VAL A 83 2.41 12.11 -7.94
CA VAL A 83 1.11 11.48 -8.20
C VAL A 83 1.23 10.50 -9.36
N LEU A 84 0.74 9.28 -9.14
CA LEU A 84 0.64 8.24 -10.15
C LEU A 84 -0.83 8.01 -10.51
N LYS A 85 -1.10 7.77 -11.79
CA LYS A 85 -2.45 7.44 -12.29
C LYS A 85 -2.49 5.99 -12.74
N ILE A 86 -3.54 5.29 -12.37
CA ILE A 86 -3.86 3.95 -12.86
C ILE A 86 -5.03 4.09 -13.81
N SER A 87 -4.87 3.65 -15.07
CA SER A 87 -5.93 3.59 -16.07
C SER A 87 -6.37 2.15 -16.23
N THR A 88 -7.67 1.91 -16.31
CA THR A 88 -8.23 0.57 -16.44
C THR A 88 -8.79 0.33 -17.83
N LYS A 89 -8.87 -0.93 -18.22
CA LYS A 89 -9.46 -1.37 -19.49
C LYS A 89 -10.65 -2.27 -19.23
N LYS A 90 -11.50 -2.44 -20.23
CA LYS A 90 -12.76 -3.20 -20.15
C LYS A 90 -12.57 -4.62 -19.62
N GLU A 91 -11.59 -5.34 -20.09
CA GLU A 91 -11.29 -6.72 -19.72
C GLU A 91 -10.94 -6.91 -18.24
N GLN A 92 -10.57 -5.82 -17.55
CA GLN A 92 -10.22 -5.83 -16.14
C GLN A 92 -11.46 -5.73 -15.23
N TRP A 93 -12.61 -5.35 -15.76
CA TRP A 93 -13.83 -5.11 -15.00
C TRP A 93 -14.74 -6.34 -14.96
N SER A 94 -15.55 -6.42 -13.91
CA SER A 94 -16.73 -7.29 -13.84
C SER A 94 -17.97 -6.41 -13.79
N ALA A 95 -19.06 -6.88 -14.42
CA ALA A 95 -20.32 -6.16 -14.35
C ALA A 95 -21.00 -6.26 -12.97
N GLU A 96 -20.77 -7.33 -12.22
CA GLU A 96 -21.54 -7.67 -11.02
C GLU A 96 -20.72 -7.65 -9.72
N HIS A 97 -19.40 -7.79 -9.83
CA HIS A 97 -18.52 -7.97 -8.68
C HIS A 97 -17.34 -7.01 -8.69
N GLU A 98 -16.89 -6.62 -7.52
CA GLU A 98 -15.63 -5.95 -7.33
C GLU A 98 -14.49 -6.88 -7.76
N LYS A 99 -13.55 -6.39 -8.57
CA LYS A 99 -12.31 -7.09 -8.92
C LYS A 99 -11.13 -6.49 -8.20
N MET A 100 -10.11 -7.30 -8.00
CA MET A 100 -8.86 -6.89 -7.37
C MET A 100 -7.69 -7.05 -8.33
N LEU A 101 -6.83 -6.05 -8.32
CA LEU A 101 -5.51 -6.09 -8.94
C LEU A 101 -4.46 -5.83 -7.87
N TRP A 102 -3.22 -6.19 -8.17
CA TRP A 102 -2.08 -5.91 -7.32
C TRP A 102 -1.25 -4.78 -7.92
N LEU A 103 -1.05 -3.73 -7.16
CA LEU A 103 -0.13 -2.64 -7.48
C LEU A 103 1.21 -2.90 -6.78
N TYR A 104 2.27 -2.90 -7.54
CA TYR A 104 3.63 -2.99 -7.04
C TYR A 104 4.35 -1.67 -7.23
N ILE A 105 5.04 -1.22 -6.19
CA ILE A 105 5.86 -0.01 -6.19
C ILE A 105 7.23 -0.39 -5.66
N LYS A 106 8.22 -0.44 -6.55
CA LYS A 106 9.60 -0.77 -6.23
C LYS A 106 10.39 0.52 -6.03
N ILE A 107 10.89 0.70 -4.84
CA ILE A 107 11.75 1.82 -4.44
C ILE A 107 13.20 1.36 -4.52
N ILE A 108 13.96 1.95 -5.42
CA ILE A 108 15.33 1.56 -5.74
C ILE A 108 16.27 2.65 -5.21
N PRO A 109 17.17 2.31 -4.27
CA PRO A 109 18.11 3.28 -3.73
C PRO A 109 19.14 3.73 -4.78
N PRO A 110 19.65 4.96 -4.68
CA PRO A 110 20.73 5.41 -5.53
C PRO A 110 22.02 4.66 -5.17
N LEU A 111 22.80 4.29 -6.18
CA LEU A 111 24.11 3.73 -5.98
C LEU A 111 25.08 4.82 -5.49
N ASP A 112 25.77 4.54 -4.40
CA ASP A 112 26.87 5.39 -3.91
C ASP A 112 28.20 4.79 -4.33
N ALA A 113 28.73 5.25 -5.46
CA ALA A 113 29.97 4.75 -6.04
C ALA A 113 31.20 4.97 -5.13
N SER A 114 31.12 5.85 -4.14
CA SER A 114 32.22 6.13 -3.20
C SER A 114 32.35 5.06 -2.11
N LYS A 115 31.31 4.25 -1.87
CA LYS A 115 31.27 3.24 -0.82
C LYS A 115 31.45 1.84 -1.42
N LYS A 116 32.66 1.34 -1.38
CA LYS A 116 32.95 -0.07 -1.68
C LYS A 116 32.32 -0.94 -0.58
N ASN A 117 31.67 -2.04 -0.95
CA ASN A 117 31.06 -3.02 -0.02
C ASN A 117 29.78 -2.56 0.73
N LYS A 118 28.93 -1.74 0.11
CA LYS A 118 27.62 -1.42 0.64
C LYS A 118 26.52 -2.24 -0.08
N LEU A 119 25.68 -2.91 0.70
CA LEU A 119 24.50 -3.58 0.19
C LEU A 119 23.32 -2.58 0.16
N GLU A 120 22.80 -2.30 -1.03
CA GLU A 120 21.59 -1.51 -1.20
C GLU A 120 20.42 -2.42 -1.61
N ILE A 121 19.39 -2.49 -0.78
CA ILE A 121 18.26 -3.38 -0.97
C ILE A 121 17.05 -2.56 -1.43
N PRO A 122 16.45 -2.84 -2.59
CA PRO A 122 15.20 -2.22 -3.01
C PRO A 122 14.03 -2.71 -2.16
N ILE A 123 13.09 -1.82 -1.87
CA ILE A 123 11.86 -2.13 -1.14
C ILE A 123 10.72 -2.23 -2.16
N ILE A 124 9.86 -3.25 -2.02
CA ILE A 124 8.67 -3.39 -2.86
C ILE A 124 7.43 -3.30 -1.97
N TYR A 125 6.60 -2.30 -2.21
CA TYR A 125 5.26 -2.21 -1.66
C TYR A 125 4.29 -2.96 -2.58
N LYS A 126 3.47 -3.82 -1.99
CA LYS A 126 2.39 -4.54 -2.68
C LYS A 126 1.05 -4.09 -2.13
N LEU A 127 0.27 -3.37 -2.91
CA LEU A 127 -1.00 -2.77 -2.53
C LEU A 127 -2.15 -3.39 -3.31
N LYS A 128 -3.35 -3.34 -2.73
CA LYS A 128 -4.57 -3.77 -3.40
C LYS A 128 -5.18 -2.63 -4.20
N VAL A 129 -5.57 -2.89 -5.44
CA VAL A 129 -6.38 -2.01 -6.27
C VAL A 129 -7.74 -2.68 -6.46
N PHE A 130 -8.81 -2.03 -6.01
CA PHE A 130 -10.17 -2.51 -6.16
C PHE A 130 -10.86 -1.78 -7.30
N LEU A 131 -11.35 -2.54 -8.27
CA LEU A 131 -12.17 -2.05 -9.38
C LEU A 131 -13.63 -2.26 -8.99
N ARG A 132 -14.31 -1.17 -8.66
CA ARG A 132 -15.67 -1.18 -8.13
C ARG A 132 -16.65 -0.64 -9.14
N PRO A 133 -17.55 -1.47 -9.69
CA PRO A 133 -18.66 -1.01 -10.56
C PRO A 133 -19.52 0.05 -9.88
N PRO A 134 -20.09 1.00 -10.64
CA PRO A 134 -20.81 2.16 -10.06
C PRO A 134 -22.06 1.77 -9.24
N HIS A 135 -22.75 0.70 -9.64
CA HIS A 135 -23.94 0.23 -8.94
C HIS A 135 -23.66 -0.44 -7.58
N LEU A 136 -22.38 -0.76 -7.31
CA LEU A 136 -21.98 -1.26 -5.99
C LEU A 136 -21.72 -0.09 -5.03
N GLU A 137 -22.77 0.67 -4.68
CA GLU A 137 -22.64 1.88 -3.87
C GLU A 137 -22.43 1.57 -2.38
N THR A 138 -23.08 0.53 -1.89
CA THR A 138 -23.10 0.21 -0.47
C THR A 138 -22.55 -1.20 -0.23
N ARG A 139 -21.52 -1.29 0.57
CA ARG A 139 -21.04 -2.57 1.08
C ARG A 139 -22.06 -3.10 2.08
N ARG A 140 -22.89 -4.06 1.67
CA ARG A 140 -23.66 -4.87 2.60
C ARG A 140 -22.77 -6.04 3.02
N GLU A 141 -22.46 -6.11 4.29
CA GLU A 141 -21.74 -7.27 4.84
C GLU A 141 -22.69 -8.47 4.74
N SER A 142 -22.33 -9.39 3.87
CA SER A 142 -23.07 -10.62 3.66
C SER A 142 -22.08 -11.77 3.67
N PHE A 143 -21.62 -12.12 4.86
CA PHE A 143 -20.83 -13.31 5.06
C PHE A 143 -21.46 -14.20 6.14
N VAL A 144 -21.30 -15.48 5.98
CA VAL A 144 -21.76 -16.49 6.94
C VAL A 144 -20.57 -17.29 7.40
N CYS A 145 -20.42 -17.38 8.72
CA CYS A 145 -19.44 -18.26 9.36
C CYS A 145 -20.19 -19.53 9.82
N LYS A 146 -19.74 -20.69 9.35
CA LYS A 146 -20.27 -21.99 9.76
C LYS A 146 -19.13 -22.84 10.33
N ARG A 147 -19.27 -23.29 11.58
CA ARG A 147 -18.35 -24.27 12.15
C ARG A 147 -18.57 -25.61 11.45
N ILE A 148 -17.51 -26.23 10.95
CA ILE A 148 -17.53 -27.54 10.31
C ILE A 148 -17.23 -28.62 11.36
N ASN A 149 -16.22 -28.39 12.19
CA ASN A 149 -15.79 -29.24 13.29
C ASN A 149 -15.06 -28.39 14.35
N GLU A 150 -14.42 -29.02 15.32
CA GLU A 150 -13.71 -28.32 16.41
C GLU A 150 -12.50 -27.49 15.92
N GLU A 151 -11.90 -27.85 14.78
CA GLU A 151 -10.69 -27.23 14.25
C GLU A 151 -10.95 -26.32 13.03
N ALA A 152 -12.13 -26.37 12.42
CA ALA A 152 -12.41 -25.71 11.15
C ALA A 152 -13.69 -24.89 11.13
N VAL A 153 -13.58 -23.66 10.62
CA VAL A 153 -14.71 -22.76 10.34
C VAL A 153 -14.71 -22.44 8.86
N LYS A 154 -15.86 -22.57 8.21
CA LYS A 154 -16.09 -22.14 6.83
C LYS A 154 -16.66 -20.72 6.82
N ILE A 155 -15.99 -19.81 6.12
CA ILE A 155 -16.45 -18.44 5.90
C ILE A 155 -16.86 -18.33 4.43
N MET A 156 -18.09 -17.90 4.20
CA MET A 156 -18.66 -17.70 2.87
C MET A 156 -19.03 -16.23 2.69
N ASN A 157 -18.49 -15.61 1.64
CA ASN A 157 -18.82 -14.25 1.25
C ASN A 157 -19.88 -14.28 0.15
N PHE A 158 -21.07 -13.77 0.42
CA PHE A 158 -22.19 -13.65 -0.52
C PHE A 158 -22.33 -12.23 -1.07
N SER A 159 -21.44 -11.32 -0.70
CA SER A 159 -21.46 -9.96 -1.23
C SER A 159 -20.74 -9.86 -2.58
N SER A 160 -21.06 -8.83 -3.36
CA SER A 160 -20.32 -8.49 -4.57
C SER A 160 -18.98 -7.78 -4.29
N PHE A 161 -18.60 -7.63 -3.03
CA PHE A 161 -17.37 -6.99 -2.60
C PHE A 161 -16.31 -7.98 -2.16
N ILE A 162 -15.05 -7.62 -2.31
CA ILE A 162 -13.93 -8.37 -1.76
C ILE A 162 -13.79 -8.05 -0.27
N ILE A 163 -13.84 -9.09 0.56
CA ILE A 163 -13.67 -8.99 2.01
C ILE A 163 -12.23 -9.35 2.39
N THR A 164 -11.61 -8.53 3.21
CA THR A 164 -10.29 -8.82 3.79
C THR A 164 -10.48 -9.16 5.27
N LEU A 165 -10.19 -10.39 5.63
CA LEU A 165 -10.19 -10.81 7.02
C LEU A 165 -8.84 -10.45 7.65
N THR A 166 -8.88 -9.73 8.77
CA THR A 166 -7.67 -9.31 9.49
C THR A 166 -7.42 -10.14 10.74
N ARG A 167 -8.49 -10.66 11.34
CA ARG A 167 -8.42 -11.49 12.56
C ARG A 167 -9.67 -12.37 12.66
N VAL A 168 -9.47 -13.61 13.05
CA VAL A 168 -10.54 -14.51 13.50
C VAL A 168 -10.27 -14.77 14.99
N THR A 169 -11.26 -14.47 15.83
CA THR A 169 -11.21 -14.76 17.28
C THR A 169 -12.31 -15.74 17.62
N ASP A 170 -12.03 -16.66 18.51
CA ASP A 170 -13.02 -17.59 19.10
C ASP A 170 -14.02 -16.83 19.97
#